data_5db69e268640c33d35b1a149c5a4572a
#
_entry.id   5db69e268640c33d35b1a149c5a4572a
#
_cell.length_a   1.000
_cell.length_b   1.000
_cell.length_c   1.000
_cell.angle_alpha   90.00
_cell.angle_beta   90.00
_cell.angle_gamma   90.00
#
_symmetry.space_group_name_H-M   'P 1'
#
loop_
_entity.id
_entity.type
_entity.pdbx_description
1 polymer ?
#
loop_
_entity_poly.entity_id
_entity_poly.type
_entity_poly.pdbx_seq_one_letter_code
_entity_poly.pdbx_strand_id
1 'polypeptide(L)'
;MNRVFVTTMMKSMCAAFVAASAFSVFAADAPAPAAPDASKGAALFASGDPSRGITACSSCHGPDGNTVAQVTPKLASQHAAYIVKQLTEFKSGARVNPVMSLMAKNLTPEEIGNIAAYVSTQPLKPAAAKNKDTVELGKKIFRGGIKEKNVPACNGCHGPAGAGIPAQFARIGGQNEDYIEAQLNGFSAGTRSNNAIMATIAARMSPNEIKAVSDYVAGLR
;
A
#
# COMPACT_ATOMS: atom_id res chain seq x y z
N MET A 1 -70.40 34.88 29.48
CA MET A 1 -70.74 36.31 29.66
C MET A 1 -69.55 37.13 29.24
N ASN A 2 -69.79 38.04 28.31
CA ASN A 2 -69.10 39.27 27.95
C ASN A 2 -67.67 39.23 27.37
N ARG A 3 -67.62 39.51 26.14
CA ARG A 3 -67.45 40.79 25.36
C ARG A 3 -65.97 41.23 25.30
N VAL A 4 -65.38 41.13 24.14
CA VAL A 4 -65.12 42.17 23.13
C VAL A 4 -64.25 43.30 23.65
N PHE A 5 -63.06 43.47 23.08
CA PHE A 5 -62.74 44.74 22.39
C PHE A 5 -61.61 44.57 21.37
N VAL A 6 -61.91 44.93 20.16
CA VAL A 6 -61.09 45.15 19.00
C VAL A 6 -60.33 46.46 19.19
N THR A 7 -59.06 46.53 18.92
CA THR A 7 -58.47 47.77 18.44
C THR A 7 -57.37 47.48 17.42
N THR A 8 -57.67 47.91 16.23
CA THR A 8 -56.85 48.02 15.05
C THR A 8 -55.84 49.15 15.27
N MET A 9 -54.55 48.94 14.97
CA MET A 9 -53.73 50.03 14.47
C MET A 9 -52.70 49.53 13.45
N MET A 10 -52.79 50.20 12.36
CA MET A 10 -52.14 50.08 11.07
C MET A 10 -50.75 50.74 11.10
N LYS A 11 -49.90 50.20 10.19
CA LYS A 11 -48.77 50.89 9.50
C LYS A 11 -47.40 50.80 10.17
N SER A 12 -46.48 50.03 9.59
CA SER A 12 -45.50 50.64 8.66
C SER A 12 -44.70 49.52 7.98
N MET A 13 -44.77 49.53 6.68
CA MET A 13 -44.03 48.77 5.73
C MET A 13 -42.61 49.37 5.63
N CYS A 14 -41.61 48.70 6.12
CA CYS A 14 -40.21 48.93 5.72
C CYS A 14 -39.71 47.73 5.00
N ALA A 15 -39.79 47.75 3.68
CA ALA A 15 -39.15 46.76 2.80
C ALA A 15 -37.64 47.06 2.79
N ALA A 16 -36.88 46.29 3.53
CA ALA A 16 -35.44 46.25 3.38
C ALA A 16 -35.08 45.26 2.28
N PHE A 17 -34.76 45.74 1.11
CA PHE A 17 -34.16 44.99 0.03
C PHE A 17 -32.71 44.58 0.45
N VAL A 18 -32.54 43.41 0.93
CA VAL A 18 -31.18 42.82 1.07
C VAL A 18 -30.80 42.27 -0.30
N ALA A 19 -29.98 43.05 -1.02
CA ALA A 19 -29.33 42.55 -2.24
C ALA A 19 -28.28 41.48 -1.83
N ALA A 20 -28.67 40.23 -1.92
CA ALA A 20 -27.74 39.10 -1.80
C ALA A 20 -26.85 39.08 -3.02
N SER A 21 -25.67 39.68 -2.93
CA SER A 21 -24.61 39.52 -3.93
C SER A 21 -24.11 38.09 -3.86
N ALA A 22 -24.57 37.21 -4.75
CA ALA A 22 -24.03 35.90 -4.93
C ALA A 22 -22.63 36.03 -5.54
N PHE A 23 -21.61 35.98 -4.70
CA PHE A 23 -20.25 35.73 -5.15
C PHE A 23 -20.17 34.28 -5.63
N SER A 24 -20.32 34.09 -6.94
CA SER A 24 -19.95 32.82 -7.59
C SER A 24 -18.44 32.68 -7.47
N VAL A 25 -17.97 31.95 -6.46
CA VAL A 25 -16.61 31.46 -6.39
C VAL A 25 -16.47 30.42 -7.50
N PHE A 26 -15.93 30.81 -8.63
CA PHE A 26 -15.40 29.86 -9.60
C PHE A 26 -14.22 29.18 -8.92
N ALA A 27 -14.45 27.99 -8.35
CA ALA A 27 -13.38 27.07 -8.07
C ALA A 27 -12.77 26.75 -9.46
N ALA A 28 -11.58 27.29 -9.72
CA ALA A 28 -10.80 26.87 -10.89
C ALA A 28 -10.60 25.35 -10.74
N ASP A 29 -11.22 24.58 -11.64
CA ASP A 29 -10.97 23.15 -11.74
C ASP A 29 -9.48 22.95 -11.99
N ALA A 30 -8.75 22.59 -10.93
CA ALA A 30 -7.40 22.08 -11.12
C ALA A 30 -7.52 20.85 -12.02
N PRO A 31 -6.74 20.76 -13.12
CA PRO A 31 -6.83 19.62 -14.02
C PRO A 31 -6.66 18.35 -13.20
N ALA A 32 -7.56 17.39 -13.37
CA ALA A 32 -7.47 16.09 -12.71
C ALA A 32 -6.09 15.49 -12.99
N PRO A 33 -5.43 14.89 -11.99
CA PRO A 33 -4.13 14.28 -12.21
C PRO A 33 -4.22 13.28 -13.36
N ALA A 34 -3.27 13.36 -14.29
CA ALA A 34 -3.21 12.48 -15.44
C ALA A 34 -3.20 11.01 -14.98
N ALA A 35 -3.88 10.14 -15.71
CA ALA A 35 -3.85 8.70 -15.43
C ALA A 35 -2.40 8.19 -15.50
N PRO A 36 -2.01 7.26 -14.61
CA PRO A 36 -0.67 6.69 -14.63
C PRO A 36 -0.31 6.05 -15.97
N ASP A 37 0.89 6.35 -16.48
CA ASP A 37 1.42 5.85 -17.74
C ASP A 37 2.47 4.75 -17.49
N ALA A 38 2.10 3.51 -17.79
CA ALA A 38 2.97 2.36 -17.59
C ALA A 38 4.21 2.39 -18.48
N SER A 39 4.18 3.05 -19.67
CA SER A 39 5.35 3.16 -20.55
C SER A 39 6.40 4.10 -19.99
N LYS A 40 5.99 5.25 -19.46
CA LYS A 40 6.88 6.14 -18.70
C LYS A 40 7.43 5.44 -17.45
N GLY A 41 6.58 4.68 -16.76
CA GLY A 41 6.99 3.86 -15.62
C GLY A 41 8.06 2.83 -15.99
N ALA A 42 7.90 2.14 -17.11
CA ALA A 42 8.88 1.17 -17.63
C ALA A 42 10.23 1.83 -17.92
N ALA A 43 10.23 2.99 -18.61
CA ALA A 43 11.44 3.71 -18.93
C ALA A 43 12.21 4.13 -17.67
N LEU A 44 11.50 4.75 -16.70
CA LEU A 44 12.10 5.18 -15.44
C LEU A 44 12.58 3.99 -14.60
N PHE A 45 11.81 2.89 -14.56
CA PHE A 45 12.17 1.67 -13.85
C PHE A 45 13.46 1.05 -14.41
N ALA A 46 13.59 1.01 -15.73
CA ALA A 46 14.74 0.41 -16.42
C ALA A 46 16.02 1.26 -16.36
N SER A 47 15.90 2.57 -16.48
CA SER A 47 17.06 3.46 -16.70
C SER A 47 17.33 4.41 -15.53
N GLY A 48 16.33 4.67 -14.67
CA GLY A 48 16.41 5.74 -13.68
C GLY A 48 16.48 7.13 -14.34
N ASP A 49 16.94 8.10 -13.56
CA ASP A 49 17.29 9.46 -14.01
C ASP A 49 18.52 9.94 -13.23
N PRO A 50 19.73 9.68 -13.75
CA PRO A 50 20.96 10.07 -13.06
C PRO A 50 21.09 11.56 -12.80
N SER A 51 20.49 12.41 -13.66
CA SER A 51 20.54 13.87 -13.50
C SER A 51 19.82 14.36 -12.24
N ARG A 52 18.84 13.57 -11.77
CA ARG A 52 18.07 13.80 -10.53
C ARG A 52 18.45 12.85 -9.40
N GLY A 53 19.50 12.04 -9.59
CA GLY A 53 19.92 11.05 -8.60
C GLY A 53 18.93 9.90 -8.42
N ILE A 54 18.14 9.55 -9.46
CA ILE A 54 17.21 8.42 -9.44
C ILE A 54 17.93 7.21 -10.07
N THR A 55 18.26 6.24 -9.23
CA THR A 55 18.86 4.98 -9.68
C THR A 55 17.83 4.10 -10.38
N ALA A 56 18.24 3.36 -11.40
CA ALA A 56 17.39 2.37 -12.08
C ALA A 56 16.88 1.32 -11.09
N CYS A 57 15.57 1.18 -10.97
CA CYS A 57 14.93 0.23 -10.06
C CYS A 57 15.26 -1.22 -10.45
N SER A 58 15.40 -1.46 -11.74
CA SER A 58 15.74 -2.76 -12.34
C SER A 58 17.07 -3.33 -11.86
N SER A 59 18.02 -2.48 -11.42
CA SER A 59 19.33 -2.92 -10.94
C SER A 59 19.23 -3.81 -9.70
N CYS A 60 18.22 -3.60 -8.85
CA CYS A 60 17.98 -4.40 -7.65
C CYS A 60 16.74 -5.30 -7.78
N HIS A 61 15.68 -4.77 -8.38
CA HIS A 61 14.39 -5.49 -8.47
C HIS A 61 14.26 -6.39 -9.70
N GLY A 62 15.30 -6.44 -10.56
CA GLY A 62 15.28 -7.16 -11.83
C GLY A 62 14.57 -6.38 -12.93
N PRO A 63 14.81 -6.71 -14.22
CA PRO A 63 14.36 -5.92 -15.37
C PRO A 63 12.82 -5.81 -15.47
N ASP A 64 12.12 -6.80 -14.95
CA ASP A 64 10.66 -6.92 -14.96
C ASP A 64 10.06 -6.95 -13.54
N GLY A 65 10.83 -6.55 -12.52
CA GLY A 65 10.41 -6.62 -11.12
C GLY A 65 10.44 -8.04 -10.52
N ASN A 66 11.09 -9.00 -11.16
CA ASN A 66 11.24 -10.39 -10.71
C ASN A 66 12.66 -10.71 -10.25
N THR A 67 13.16 -9.98 -9.28
CA THR A 67 14.51 -10.23 -8.74
C THR A 67 14.67 -11.64 -8.18
N VAL A 68 15.88 -12.18 -8.28
CA VAL A 68 16.30 -13.43 -7.63
C VAL A 68 17.05 -13.18 -6.31
N ALA A 69 17.38 -11.93 -6.02
CA ALA A 69 18.00 -11.54 -4.75
C ALA A 69 17.00 -11.70 -3.60
N GLN A 70 17.25 -12.63 -2.70
CA GLN A 70 16.26 -13.10 -1.72
C GLN A 70 15.79 -12.00 -0.75
N VAL A 71 16.66 -11.05 -0.39
CA VAL A 71 16.34 -9.95 0.53
C VAL A 71 15.63 -8.78 -0.16
N THR A 72 15.63 -8.74 -1.49
CA THR A 72 14.96 -7.72 -2.31
C THR A 72 13.60 -8.23 -2.74
N PRO A 73 12.52 -7.42 -2.65
CA PRO A 73 11.20 -7.92 -3.05
C PRO A 73 11.02 -8.02 -4.55
N LYS A 74 10.28 -9.04 -4.97
CA LYS A 74 9.62 -9.04 -6.27
C LYS A 74 8.54 -7.98 -6.28
N LEU A 75 8.49 -7.18 -7.34
CA LEU A 75 7.49 -6.13 -7.56
C LEU A 75 6.45 -6.51 -8.61
N ALA A 76 6.78 -7.50 -9.46
CA ALA A 76 5.91 -8.00 -10.51
C ALA A 76 4.56 -8.46 -9.95
N SER A 77 3.47 -8.11 -10.62
CA SER A 77 2.08 -8.39 -10.22
C SER A 77 1.68 -7.87 -8.83
N GLN A 78 2.46 -6.98 -8.23
CA GLN A 78 2.02 -6.32 -6.99
C GLN A 78 0.98 -5.26 -7.31
N HIS A 79 -0.02 -5.09 -6.46
CA HIS A 79 -1.07 -4.10 -6.65
C HIS A 79 -0.50 -2.68 -6.77
N ALA A 80 -0.90 -1.95 -7.82
CA ALA A 80 -0.41 -0.60 -8.07
C ALA A 80 -0.60 0.33 -6.87
N ALA A 81 -1.77 0.30 -6.22
CA ALA A 81 -2.05 1.10 -5.04
C ALA A 81 -1.12 0.76 -3.85
N TYR A 82 -0.71 -0.51 -3.71
CA TYR A 82 0.26 -0.90 -2.69
C TYR A 82 1.66 -0.35 -3.01
N ILE A 83 2.09 -0.40 -4.28
CA ILE A 83 3.37 0.18 -4.70
C ILE A 83 3.38 1.70 -4.47
N VAL A 84 2.31 2.41 -4.88
CA VAL A 84 2.15 3.84 -4.61
C VAL A 84 2.29 4.13 -3.12
N LYS A 85 1.55 3.41 -2.27
CA LYS A 85 1.63 3.54 -0.82
C LYS A 85 3.07 3.36 -0.32
N GLN A 86 3.76 2.29 -0.73
CA GLN A 86 5.10 2.01 -0.22
C GLN A 86 6.13 3.05 -0.67
N LEU A 87 6.13 3.47 -1.95
CA LEU A 87 7.06 4.48 -2.43
C LEU A 87 6.81 5.84 -1.77
N THR A 88 5.55 6.22 -1.60
CA THR A 88 5.17 7.45 -0.88
C THR A 88 5.63 7.41 0.58
N GLU A 89 5.47 6.28 1.26
CA GLU A 89 5.89 6.12 2.65
C GLU A 89 7.41 6.06 2.83
N PHE A 90 8.16 5.49 1.90
CA PHE A 90 9.61 5.59 1.88
C PHE A 90 10.08 7.03 1.67
N LYS A 91 9.42 7.76 0.76
CA LYS A 91 9.72 9.17 0.50
C LYS A 91 9.43 10.07 1.68
N SER A 92 8.32 9.85 2.38
CA SER A 92 7.90 10.65 3.54
C SER A 92 8.59 10.26 4.86
N GLY A 93 9.24 9.09 4.90
CA GLY A 93 9.80 8.53 6.13
C GLY A 93 8.81 7.75 6.99
N ALA A 94 7.54 7.62 6.60
CA ALA A 94 6.55 6.80 7.30
C ALA A 94 6.91 5.29 7.26
N ARG A 95 7.65 4.87 6.24
CA ARG A 95 8.35 3.59 6.17
C ARG A 95 9.84 3.84 5.99
N VAL A 96 10.64 3.47 6.97
CA VAL A 96 12.10 3.68 6.92
C VAL A 96 12.79 2.44 6.36
N ASN A 97 13.66 2.65 5.40
CA ASN A 97 14.62 1.66 4.90
C ASN A 97 15.83 2.39 4.34
N PRO A 98 17.07 2.04 4.74
CA PRO A 98 18.27 2.79 4.36
C PRO A 98 18.45 2.97 2.86
N VAL A 99 18.07 1.97 2.05
CA VAL A 99 18.17 2.01 0.60
C VAL A 99 16.93 2.68 0.00
N MET A 100 15.73 2.14 0.26
CA MET A 100 14.52 2.57 -0.43
C MET A 100 14.11 4.01 -0.09
N SER A 101 14.41 4.50 1.12
CA SER A 101 14.16 5.91 1.45
C SER A 101 14.99 6.87 0.61
N LEU A 102 16.21 6.49 0.25
CA LEU A 102 17.05 7.26 -0.68
C LEU A 102 16.53 7.15 -2.12
N MET A 103 16.16 5.95 -2.56
CA MET A 103 15.67 5.70 -3.93
C MET A 103 14.37 6.44 -4.23
N ALA A 104 13.45 6.50 -3.25
CA ALA A 104 12.17 7.16 -3.42
C ALA A 104 12.21 8.69 -3.26
N LYS A 105 13.29 9.24 -2.70
CA LYS A 105 13.39 10.65 -2.29
C LYS A 105 13.03 11.64 -3.39
N ASN A 106 13.56 11.43 -4.58
CA ASN A 106 13.45 12.36 -5.71
C ASN A 106 12.30 12.02 -6.69
N LEU A 107 11.54 10.96 -6.44
CA LEU A 107 10.39 10.61 -7.28
C LEU A 107 9.26 11.62 -7.10
N THR A 108 8.63 12.02 -8.19
CA THR A 108 7.36 12.77 -8.15
C THR A 108 6.17 11.84 -7.89
N PRO A 109 5.02 12.37 -7.46
CA PRO A 109 3.79 11.55 -7.33
C PRO A 109 3.36 10.90 -8.66
N GLU A 110 3.54 11.59 -9.79
CA GLU A 110 3.26 11.04 -11.13
C GLU A 110 4.18 9.85 -11.44
N GLU A 111 5.47 9.98 -11.20
CA GLU A 111 6.46 8.90 -11.42
C GLU A 111 6.20 7.68 -10.54
N ILE A 112 5.81 7.90 -9.28
CA ILE A 112 5.39 6.84 -8.37
C ILE A 112 4.19 6.09 -8.96
N GLY A 113 3.19 6.81 -9.47
CA GLY A 113 2.04 6.23 -10.15
C GLY A 113 2.42 5.44 -11.40
N ASN A 114 3.29 6.00 -12.23
CA ASN A 114 3.76 5.38 -13.47
C ASN A 114 4.55 4.09 -13.21
N ILE A 115 5.49 4.10 -12.25
CA ILE A 115 6.23 2.90 -11.84
C ILE A 115 5.27 1.83 -11.32
N ALA A 116 4.30 2.22 -10.49
CA ALA A 116 3.30 1.31 -9.95
C ALA A 116 2.44 0.66 -11.05
N ALA A 117 2.01 1.45 -12.04
CA ALA A 117 1.28 0.95 -13.20
C ALA A 117 2.11 -0.06 -13.99
N TYR A 118 3.40 0.22 -14.23
CA TYR A 118 4.27 -0.71 -14.93
C TYR A 118 4.44 -2.03 -14.19
N VAL A 119 4.91 -2.02 -12.94
CA VAL A 119 5.25 -3.27 -12.22
C VAL A 119 4.02 -4.12 -11.92
N SER A 120 2.85 -3.51 -11.78
CA SER A 120 1.60 -4.23 -11.53
C SER A 120 1.15 -5.10 -12.71
N THR A 121 1.55 -4.74 -13.93
CA THR A 121 1.24 -5.50 -15.16
C THR A 121 2.27 -6.58 -15.49
N GLN A 122 3.43 -6.57 -14.83
CA GLN A 122 4.45 -7.57 -15.11
C GLN A 122 4.05 -8.95 -14.57
N PRO A 123 4.24 -10.03 -15.36
CA PRO A 123 3.92 -11.38 -14.90
C PRO A 123 4.87 -11.79 -13.77
N LEU A 124 4.31 -12.28 -12.67
CA LEU A 124 5.10 -12.78 -11.56
C LEU A 124 5.79 -14.10 -11.93
N LYS A 125 7.09 -14.16 -11.68
CA LYS A 125 7.89 -15.41 -11.61
C LYS A 125 8.01 -15.79 -10.13
N PRO A 126 7.14 -16.66 -9.62
CA PRO A 126 7.08 -16.92 -8.18
C PRO A 126 8.34 -17.60 -7.68
N ALA A 127 8.71 -17.32 -6.42
CA ALA A 127 9.72 -18.06 -5.69
C ALA A 127 9.24 -19.50 -5.40
N ALA A 128 9.98 -20.28 -4.64
CA ALA A 128 9.61 -21.62 -4.24
C ALA A 128 9.83 -21.81 -2.73
N ALA A 129 8.97 -22.59 -2.11
CA ALA A 129 9.23 -23.12 -0.77
C ALA A 129 10.42 -24.09 -0.85
N LYS A 130 11.33 -24.01 0.09
CA LYS A 130 12.59 -24.75 0.08
C LYS A 130 12.71 -25.74 1.24
N ASN A 131 12.01 -25.49 2.32
CA ASN A 131 12.17 -26.24 3.56
C ASN A 131 10.99 -27.19 3.78
N LYS A 132 11.21 -28.47 3.48
CA LYS A 132 10.19 -29.52 3.63
C LYS A 132 9.77 -29.75 5.09
N ASP A 133 10.65 -29.44 6.05
CA ASP A 133 10.40 -29.72 7.48
C ASP A 133 9.45 -28.66 8.08
N THR A 134 9.45 -27.45 7.54
CA THR A 134 8.65 -26.32 8.07
C THR A 134 7.45 -25.95 7.21
N VAL A 135 7.39 -26.44 5.95
CA VAL A 135 6.33 -26.06 5.01
C VAL A 135 4.92 -26.39 5.52
N GLU A 136 4.73 -27.51 6.21
CA GLU A 136 3.43 -27.87 6.78
C GLU A 136 3.04 -26.98 7.96
N LEU A 137 4.00 -26.55 8.78
CA LEU A 137 3.76 -25.55 9.82
C LEU A 137 3.37 -24.21 9.17
N GLY A 138 4.10 -23.76 8.15
CA GLY A 138 3.79 -22.54 7.41
C GLY A 138 2.40 -22.58 6.79
N LYS A 139 2.01 -23.70 6.18
CA LYS A 139 0.67 -23.93 5.63
C LYS A 139 -0.41 -23.84 6.69
N LYS A 140 -0.20 -24.47 7.85
CA LYS A 140 -1.14 -24.43 8.98
C LYS A 140 -1.33 -23.00 9.46
N ILE A 141 -0.25 -22.23 9.64
CA ILE A 141 -0.29 -20.82 10.05
C ILE A 141 -1.00 -19.98 9.00
N PHE A 142 -0.64 -20.10 7.74
CA PHE A 142 -1.22 -19.31 6.66
C PHE A 142 -2.72 -19.52 6.51
N ARG A 143 -3.19 -20.77 6.63
CA ARG A 143 -4.59 -21.15 6.44
C ARG A 143 -5.45 -21.13 7.71
N GLY A 144 -4.86 -21.35 8.86
CA GLY A 144 -5.59 -21.51 10.14
C GLY A 144 -5.22 -20.49 11.21
N GLY A 145 -4.11 -19.77 11.05
CA GLY A 145 -3.59 -18.89 12.11
C GLY A 145 -2.95 -19.67 13.27
N ILE A 146 -2.77 -18.96 14.38
CA ILE A 146 -2.28 -19.53 15.65
C ILE A 146 -3.25 -19.08 16.75
N LYS A 147 -4.24 -19.90 17.04
CA LYS A 147 -5.36 -19.56 17.90
C LYS A 147 -4.91 -19.17 19.32
N GLU A 148 -3.98 -19.90 19.87
CA GLU A 148 -3.43 -19.70 21.21
C GLU A 148 -2.72 -18.35 21.39
N LYS A 149 -2.29 -17.76 20.28
CA LYS A 149 -1.60 -16.44 20.23
C LYS A 149 -2.49 -15.34 19.64
N ASN A 150 -3.73 -15.61 19.32
CA ASN A 150 -4.62 -14.70 18.60
C ASN A 150 -3.99 -14.16 17.29
N VAL A 151 -3.28 -15.02 16.56
CA VAL A 151 -2.78 -14.73 15.21
C VAL A 151 -3.82 -15.25 14.22
N PRO A 152 -4.49 -14.37 13.46
CA PRO A 152 -5.49 -14.79 12.47
C PRO A 152 -4.83 -15.52 11.30
N ALA A 153 -5.62 -16.27 10.54
CA ALA A 153 -5.18 -16.89 9.32
C ALA A 153 -4.79 -15.83 8.27
N CYS A 154 -3.58 -15.91 7.73
CA CYS A 154 -3.05 -14.92 6.79
C CYS A 154 -3.89 -14.83 5.50
N ASN A 155 -4.44 -15.97 5.05
CA ASN A 155 -5.28 -16.04 3.86
C ASN A 155 -6.60 -15.25 4.00
N GLY A 156 -7.06 -14.96 5.21
CA GLY A 156 -8.26 -14.15 5.43
C GLY A 156 -8.14 -12.73 4.89
N CYS A 157 -6.93 -12.17 4.92
CA CYS A 157 -6.64 -10.84 4.37
C CYS A 157 -5.86 -10.90 3.05
N HIS A 158 -4.88 -11.80 2.96
CA HIS A 158 -4.02 -11.89 1.78
C HIS A 158 -4.55 -12.82 0.67
N GLY A 159 -5.73 -13.41 0.86
CA GLY A 159 -6.36 -14.34 -0.08
C GLY A 159 -5.75 -15.75 -0.05
N PRO A 160 -6.48 -16.77 -0.55
CA PRO A 160 -6.12 -18.19 -0.43
C PRO A 160 -4.80 -18.56 -1.13
N ALA A 161 -4.44 -17.85 -2.20
CA ALA A 161 -3.17 -17.97 -2.91
C ALA A 161 -2.18 -16.83 -2.57
N GLY A 162 -2.46 -16.04 -1.54
CA GLY A 162 -1.63 -14.88 -1.22
C GLY A 162 -1.64 -13.77 -2.28
N ALA A 163 -2.68 -13.74 -3.12
CA ALA A 163 -2.80 -12.75 -4.20
C ALA A 163 -3.05 -11.33 -3.68
N GLY A 164 -3.49 -11.20 -2.45
CA GLY A 164 -3.86 -9.93 -1.83
C GLY A 164 -5.24 -9.43 -2.25
N ILE A 165 -5.60 -8.27 -1.73
CA ILE A 165 -6.79 -7.50 -2.12
C ILE A 165 -6.31 -6.11 -2.52
N PRO A 166 -6.58 -5.65 -3.75
CA PRO A 166 -6.12 -4.35 -4.24
C PRO A 166 -6.42 -3.21 -3.28
N ALA A 167 -5.45 -2.31 -3.13
CA ALA A 167 -5.33 -1.18 -2.24
C ALA A 167 -5.14 -1.53 -0.75
N GLN A 168 -5.73 -2.60 -0.23
CA GLN A 168 -5.72 -2.89 1.22
C GLN A 168 -4.64 -3.87 1.63
N PHE A 169 -4.54 -5.01 0.94
CA PHE A 169 -3.65 -6.10 1.31
C PHE A 169 -2.71 -6.46 0.17
N ALA A 170 -1.42 -6.49 0.46
CA ALA A 170 -0.39 -6.82 -0.51
C ALA A 170 -0.53 -8.25 -1.06
N ARG A 171 -0.14 -8.45 -2.32
CA ARG A 171 0.23 -9.77 -2.81
C ARG A 171 1.48 -10.24 -2.06
N ILE A 172 1.43 -11.41 -1.48
CA ILE A 172 2.55 -12.05 -0.79
C ILE A 172 2.90 -13.42 -1.38
N GLY A 173 1.95 -14.06 -2.06
CA GLY A 173 2.18 -15.35 -2.72
C GLY A 173 3.25 -15.25 -3.81
N GLY A 174 4.21 -16.17 -3.77
CA GLY A 174 5.33 -16.23 -4.69
C GLY A 174 6.44 -15.20 -4.43
N GLN A 175 6.39 -14.47 -3.33
CA GLN A 175 7.41 -13.51 -2.91
C GLN A 175 8.66 -14.22 -2.37
N ASN A 176 9.82 -13.58 -2.42
CA ASN A 176 11.06 -14.12 -1.86
C ASN A 176 10.95 -14.36 -0.36
N GLU A 177 11.34 -15.55 0.08
CA GLU A 177 11.26 -16.02 1.47
C GLU A 177 11.94 -15.06 2.44
N ASP A 178 13.24 -14.77 2.22
CA ASP A 178 14.03 -13.92 3.11
C ASP A 178 13.45 -12.51 3.22
N TYR A 179 12.85 -12.01 2.12
CA TYR A 179 12.16 -10.72 2.17
C TYR A 179 10.92 -10.77 3.07
N ILE A 180 10.06 -11.79 2.93
CA ILE A 180 8.87 -11.93 3.79
C ILE A 180 9.29 -12.06 5.25
N GLU A 181 10.29 -12.92 5.54
CA GLU A 181 10.83 -13.12 6.89
C GLU A 181 11.33 -11.79 7.47
N ALA A 182 12.14 -11.04 6.71
CA ALA A 182 12.65 -9.75 7.14
C ALA A 182 11.52 -8.73 7.41
N GLN A 183 10.44 -8.74 6.60
CA GLN A 183 9.32 -7.84 6.83
C GLN A 183 8.52 -8.21 8.08
N LEU A 184 8.25 -9.49 8.32
CA LEU A 184 7.56 -9.94 9.52
C LEU A 184 8.39 -9.66 10.78
N ASN A 185 9.69 -9.94 10.74
CA ASN A 185 10.63 -9.59 11.82
C ASN A 185 10.66 -8.07 12.06
N GLY A 186 10.68 -7.27 11.00
CA GLY A 186 10.62 -5.81 11.09
C GLY A 186 9.34 -5.30 11.76
N PHE A 187 8.20 -5.87 11.42
CA PHE A 187 6.92 -5.56 12.08
C PHE A 187 6.92 -6.01 13.55
N SER A 188 7.45 -7.21 13.84
CA SER A 188 7.53 -7.74 15.19
C SER A 188 8.44 -6.89 16.10
N ALA A 189 9.55 -6.42 15.57
CA ALA A 189 10.51 -5.58 16.28
C ALA A 189 10.15 -4.08 16.30
N GLY A 190 9.10 -3.66 15.58
CA GLY A 190 8.70 -2.25 15.45
C GLY A 190 9.59 -1.40 14.53
N THR A 191 10.62 -1.98 13.88
CA THR A 191 11.49 -1.28 12.91
C THR A 191 10.74 -1.00 11.59
N ARG A 192 9.67 -1.75 11.33
CA ARG A 192 8.66 -1.47 10.32
C ARG A 192 7.32 -1.24 11.00
N SER A 193 6.81 0.00 10.99
CA SER A 193 5.62 0.41 11.74
C SER A 193 4.49 0.97 10.87
N ASN A 194 4.65 0.96 9.55
CA ASN A 194 3.71 1.56 8.60
C ASN A 194 2.38 0.78 8.41
N ASN A 195 2.13 -0.23 9.25
CA ASN A 195 0.86 -0.96 9.31
C ASN A 195 0.66 -1.56 10.71
N ALA A 196 -0.26 -0.99 11.48
CA ALA A 196 -0.53 -1.39 12.87
C ALA A 196 -1.07 -2.84 12.99
N ILE A 197 -1.87 -3.28 12.01
CA ILE A 197 -2.43 -4.65 12.00
C ILE A 197 -1.30 -5.65 11.87
N MET A 198 -0.40 -5.45 10.88
CA MET A 198 0.74 -6.36 10.68
C MET A 198 1.73 -6.33 11.85
N ALA A 199 1.96 -5.18 12.47
CA ALA A 199 2.79 -5.07 13.67
C ALA A 199 2.19 -5.87 14.83
N THR A 200 0.87 -5.75 15.07
CA THR A 200 0.18 -6.52 16.11
C THR A 200 0.21 -8.02 15.87
N ILE A 201 0.05 -8.47 14.63
CA ILE A 201 0.08 -9.88 14.26
C ILE A 201 1.50 -10.44 14.43
N ALA A 202 2.50 -9.79 13.84
CA ALA A 202 3.87 -10.25 13.82
C ALA A 202 4.49 -10.30 15.22
N ALA A 203 4.16 -9.34 16.10
CA ALA A 203 4.64 -9.32 17.49
C ALA A 203 4.21 -10.55 18.32
N ARG A 204 3.20 -11.30 17.85
CA ARG A 204 2.71 -12.52 18.53
C ARG A 204 3.34 -13.80 18.01
N MET A 205 4.10 -13.70 16.92
CA MET A 205 4.72 -14.86 16.28
C MET A 205 6.14 -15.10 16.78
N SER A 206 6.51 -16.37 16.94
CA SER A 206 7.90 -16.74 17.20
C SER A 206 8.74 -16.69 15.92
N PRO A 207 10.09 -16.60 16.04
CA PRO A 207 10.98 -16.64 14.87
C PRO A 207 10.78 -17.88 13.98
N ASN A 208 10.53 -19.04 14.59
CA ASN A 208 10.28 -20.28 13.85
C ASN A 208 8.95 -20.23 13.06
N GLU A 209 7.90 -19.65 13.63
CA GLU A 209 6.60 -19.46 12.95
C GLU A 209 6.71 -18.46 11.80
N ILE A 210 7.46 -17.36 12.00
CA ILE A 210 7.74 -16.37 10.96
C ILE A 210 8.49 -17.03 9.81
N LYS A 211 9.55 -17.76 10.09
CA LYS A 211 10.33 -18.48 9.07
C LYS A 211 9.48 -19.49 8.31
N ALA A 212 8.71 -20.32 9.02
CA ALA A 212 7.87 -21.35 8.42
C ALA A 212 6.81 -20.75 7.47
N VAL A 213 6.11 -19.70 7.88
CA VAL A 213 5.09 -19.06 7.02
C VAL A 213 5.72 -18.33 5.84
N SER A 214 6.92 -17.77 6.00
CA SER A 214 7.65 -17.09 4.91
C SER A 214 8.05 -18.06 3.81
N ASP A 215 8.58 -19.24 4.15
CA ASP A 215 8.89 -20.30 3.19
C ASP A 215 7.63 -20.80 2.48
N TYR A 216 6.56 -21.08 3.23
CA TYR A 216 5.30 -21.54 2.62
C TYR A 216 4.74 -20.52 1.61
N VAL A 217 4.73 -19.23 1.98
CA VAL A 217 4.21 -18.14 1.14
C VAL A 217 5.02 -17.99 -0.16
N ALA A 218 6.34 -18.20 -0.10
CA ALA A 218 7.19 -18.17 -1.29
C ALA A 218 6.77 -19.23 -2.33
N GLY A 219 6.23 -20.35 -1.89
CA GLY A 219 5.72 -21.43 -2.74
C GLY A 219 4.29 -21.27 -3.25
N LEU A 220 3.52 -20.26 -2.78
CA LEU A 220 2.13 -20.06 -3.21
C LEU A 220 2.01 -19.64 -4.68
N ARG A 221 1.02 -20.20 -5.35
CA ARG A 221 0.67 -19.96 -6.76
C ARG A 221 -0.77 -19.50 -6.88
#